data_dd3e7998d5cb6d7a6b1c6f73cea232c1
#
_entry.id   dd3e7998d5cb6d7a6b1c6f73cea232c1
#
_cell.length_a   1.000
_cell.length_b   1.000
_cell.length_c   1.000
_cell.angle_alpha   90.00
_cell.angle_beta   90.00
_cell.angle_gamma   90.00
#
_symmetry.space_group_name_H-M   'P 1'
#
loop_
_entity.id
_entity.type
_entity.pdbx_description
1 polymer ?
#
loop_
_entity_poly.entity_id
_entity_poly.type
_entity_poly.pdbx_seq_one_letter_code
_entity_poly.pdbx_strand_id
1 'polypeptide(L)'
;AGLVDADDVVGGHCIHPRFVRDQIRRSRRNLGLATIDVWLVQEPELHLRELGPDGFRTALVRLFAELEEEVALGHIAAYGVCTWNGFLVPYTERDHLSVFDVFEAALEAGSGDHHLRAVQMPYGLAVGEGAVVQSQLSGGATATVIDLLRDTGTLVLASAPLYGGRLVGRVPPFVRAAYPETKSDAQCALQFVRSTRGVSSAVVGLREPAHVDEAVALAALPTADGEIAARLFREAARASR
;
A
#
# COMPACT_ATOMS: atom_id res chain seq x y z
N ALA A 1 3.84 20.66 -20.06
CA ALA A 1 3.15 21.94 -19.99
C ALA A 1 1.87 21.87 -20.81
N GLY A 2 0.72 22.26 -20.21
CA GLY A 2 -0.58 22.29 -20.90
C GLY A 2 -1.45 21.03 -20.83
N LEU A 3 -1.06 20.02 -20.07
CA LEU A 3 -1.89 18.82 -19.85
C LEU A 3 -2.99 19.05 -18.82
N VAL A 4 -2.70 19.86 -17.81
CA VAL A 4 -3.56 20.18 -16.68
C VAL A 4 -3.34 21.65 -16.29
N ASP A 5 -4.29 22.24 -15.59
CA ASP A 5 -4.18 23.60 -15.06
C ASP A 5 -3.35 23.61 -13.77
N ALA A 6 -2.91 24.82 -13.36
CA ALA A 6 -2.11 24.95 -12.13
C ALA A 6 -2.89 24.52 -10.89
N ASP A 7 -4.19 24.76 -10.87
CA ASP A 7 -5.10 24.43 -9.77
C ASP A 7 -5.33 22.90 -9.61
N ASP A 8 -5.01 22.10 -10.65
CA ASP A 8 -5.05 20.64 -10.56
C ASP A 8 -3.82 20.05 -9.84
N VAL A 9 -2.84 20.89 -9.49
CA VAL A 9 -1.56 20.44 -8.91
C VAL A 9 -1.45 20.91 -7.47
N VAL A 10 -1.44 19.95 -6.53
CA VAL A 10 -1.27 20.19 -5.10
C VAL A 10 0.12 19.76 -4.67
N GLY A 11 0.95 20.70 -4.22
CA GLY A 11 2.29 20.41 -3.74
C GLY A 11 3.22 19.68 -4.74
N GLY A 12 2.97 19.86 -6.04
CA GLY A 12 3.67 19.14 -7.11
C GLY A 12 3.06 17.78 -7.46
N HIS A 13 1.96 17.41 -6.82
CA HIS A 13 1.23 16.16 -7.03
C HIS A 13 -0.05 16.41 -7.84
N CYS A 14 -0.44 15.46 -8.69
CA CYS A 14 -1.61 15.60 -9.56
C CYS A 14 -2.33 14.26 -9.74
N ILE A 15 -3.64 14.25 -9.45
CA ILE A 15 -4.52 13.09 -9.68
C ILE A 15 -5.52 13.35 -10.83
N HIS A 16 -5.35 14.43 -11.59
CA HIS A 16 -6.23 14.74 -12.70
C HIS A 16 -6.19 13.64 -13.78
N PRO A 17 -7.34 13.18 -14.31
CA PRO A 17 -7.42 12.07 -15.28
C PRO A 17 -6.47 12.21 -16.47
N ARG A 18 -6.41 13.37 -17.12
CA ARG A 18 -5.51 13.61 -18.26
C ARG A 18 -4.03 13.41 -17.92
N PHE A 19 -3.62 13.82 -16.71
CA PHE A 19 -2.25 13.61 -16.24
C PHE A 19 -1.98 12.12 -16.05
N VAL A 20 -2.88 11.39 -15.38
CA VAL A 20 -2.74 9.96 -15.09
C VAL A 20 -2.68 9.16 -16.40
N ARG A 21 -3.55 9.44 -17.37
CA ARG A 21 -3.51 8.84 -18.72
C ARG A 21 -2.13 9.03 -19.39
N ASP A 22 -1.57 10.25 -19.33
CA ASP A 22 -0.23 10.52 -19.89
C ASP A 22 0.86 9.74 -19.15
N GLN A 23 0.77 9.60 -17.81
CA GLN A 23 1.73 8.83 -17.02
C GLN A 23 1.66 7.32 -17.32
N ILE A 24 0.47 6.74 -17.50
CA ILE A 24 0.28 5.36 -17.92
C ILE A 24 0.94 5.13 -19.29
N ARG A 25 0.66 5.99 -20.26
CA ARG A 25 1.27 5.92 -21.58
C ARG A 25 2.80 5.99 -21.53
N ARG A 26 3.36 6.89 -20.71
CA ARG A 26 4.82 7.03 -20.53
C ARG A 26 5.41 5.79 -19.88
N SER A 27 4.78 5.27 -18.83
CA SER A 27 5.25 4.08 -18.12
C SER A 27 5.26 2.86 -19.03
N ARG A 28 4.18 2.62 -19.79
CA ARG A 28 4.14 1.53 -20.78
C ARG A 28 5.29 1.61 -21.78
N ARG A 29 5.52 2.81 -22.32
CA ARG A 29 6.65 3.04 -23.26
C ARG A 29 8.01 2.82 -22.61
N ASN A 30 8.22 3.32 -21.39
CA ASN A 30 9.48 3.20 -20.67
C ASN A 30 9.80 1.76 -20.27
N LEU A 31 8.77 1.00 -19.90
CA LEU A 31 8.87 -0.42 -19.53
C LEU A 31 8.88 -1.34 -20.75
N GLY A 32 8.50 -0.87 -21.93
CA GLY A 32 8.34 -1.70 -23.12
C GLY A 32 7.18 -2.69 -23.02
N LEU A 33 6.15 -2.37 -22.22
CA LEU A 33 5.00 -3.25 -21.97
C LEU A 33 3.78 -2.80 -22.76
N ALA A 34 3.03 -3.76 -23.31
CA ALA A 34 1.72 -3.51 -23.88
C ALA A 34 0.68 -3.22 -22.80
N THR A 35 0.75 -3.94 -21.67
CA THR A 35 -0.16 -3.81 -20.54
C THR A 35 0.66 -3.80 -19.25
N ILE A 36 0.30 -2.93 -18.29
CA ILE A 36 0.84 -2.94 -16.93
C ILE A 36 -0.13 -3.74 -16.06
N ASP A 37 0.35 -4.72 -15.29
CA ASP A 37 -0.52 -5.59 -14.48
C ASP A 37 -1.28 -4.80 -13.41
N VAL A 38 -0.60 -3.91 -12.68
CA VAL A 38 -1.23 -3.06 -11.66
C VAL A 38 -0.63 -1.66 -11.74
N TRP A 39 -1.48 -0.66 -11.93
CA TRP A 39 -1.12 0.76 -11.84
C TRP A 39 -1.48 1.32 -10.47
N LEU A 40 -0.55 1.96 -9.77
CA LEU A 40 -0.81 2.55 -8.45
C LEU A 40 -0.91 4.08 -8.52
N VAL A 41 -2.01 4.61 -8.01
CA VAL A 41 -2.15 6.05 -7.75
C VAL A 41 -1.38 6.36 -6.47
N GLN A 42 -0.38 7.22 -6.59
CA GLN A 42 0.49 7.60 -5.48
C GLN A 42 -0.18 8.69 -4.64
N GLU A 43 -0.23 8.53 -3.33
CA GLU A 43 -0.61 9.51 -2.29
C GLU A 43 -1.80 10.42 -2.66
N PRO A 44 -2.97 9.87 -3.07
CA PRO A 44 -4.12 10.70 -3.45
C PRO A 44 -4.63 11.56 -2.28
N GLU A 45 -4.37 11.16 -1.03
CA GLU A 45 -4.74 11.89 0.18
C GLU A 45 -4.14 13.29 0.26
N LEU A 46 -3.08 13.59 -0.49
CA LEU A 46 -2.52 14.94 -0.56
C LEU A 46 -3.53 15.96 -1.07
N HIS A 47 -4.50 15.52 -1.89
CA HIS A 47 -5.58 16.37 -2.38
C HIS A 47 -6.74 16.54 -1.40
N LEU A 48 -6.84 15.69 -0.38
CA LEU A 48 -7.95 15.70 0.58
C LEU A 48 -8.02 17.03 1.37
N ARG A 49 -6.87 17.58 1.74
CA ARG A 49 -6.79 18.84 2.49
C ARG A 49 -7.30 20.03 1.70
N GLU A 50 -7.00 20.07 0.41
CA GLU A 50 -7.34 21.20 -0.49
C GLU A 50 -8.79 21.12 -0.98
N LEU A 51 -9.23 19.90 -1.32
CA LEU A 51 -10.54 19.70 -1.92
C LEU A 51 -11.66 19.49 -0.88
N GLY A 52 -11.29 19.16 0.36
CA GLY A 52 -12.24 18.65 1.36
C GLY A 52 -12.81 17.28 0.99
N PRO A 53 -13.58 16.62 1.89
CA PRO A 53 -14.07 15.26 1.68
C PRO A 53 -14.89 15.07 0.39
N ASP A 54 -15.88 15.95 0.15
CA ASP A 54 -16.78 15.84 -1.00
C ASP A 54 -16.06 16.12 -2.33
N GLY A 55 -15.21 17.14 -2.36
CA GLY A 55 -14.40 17.47 -3.53
C GLY A 55 -13.40 16.36 -3.85
N PHE A 56 -12.77 15.80 -2.83
CA PHE A 56 -11.82 14.69 -2.96
C PHE A 56 -12.53 13.42 -3.47
N ARG A 57 -13.70 13.06 -2.92
CA ARG A 57 -14.51 11.95 -3.42
C ARG A 57 -14.84 12.12 -4.90
N THR A 58 -15.29 13.32 -5.30
CA THR A 58 -15.57 13.63 -6.70
C THR A 58 -14.32 13.47 -7.59
N ALA A 59 -13.16 13.90 -7.11
CA ALA A 59 -11.90 13.76 -7.82
C ALA A 59 -11.49 12.28 -7.96
N LEU A 60 -11.68 11.47 -6.92
CA LEU A 60 -11.41 10.02 -6.96
C LEU A 60 -12.32 9.30 -7.96
N VAL A 61 -13.62 9.59 -7.97
CA VAL A 61 -14.55 8.99 -8.94
C VAL A 61 -14.12 9.30 -10.38
N ARG A 62 -13.77 10.55 -10.68
CA ARG A 62 -13.28 10.94 -12.01
C ARG A 62 -11.97 10.24 -12.38
N LEU A 63 -11.05 10.14 -11.42
CA LEU A 63 -9.79 9.44 -11.60
C LEU A 63 -10.01 7.96 -11.88
N PHE A 64 -10.84 7.30 -11.08
CA PHE A 64 -11.11 5.87 -11.23
C PHE A 64 -11.88 5.56 -12.52
N ALA A 65 -12.79 6.43 -12.94
CA ALA A 65 -13.43 6.31 -14.25
C ALA A 65 -12.40 6.31 -15.40
N GLU A 66 -11.39 7.18 -15.33
CA GLU A 66 -10.27 7.17 -16.27
C GLU A 66 -9.49 5.85 -16.22
N LEU A 67 -9.24 5.32 -15.02
CA LEU A 67 -8.51 4.06 -14.87
C LEU A 67 -9.32 2.87 -15.38
N GLU A 68 -10.64 2.86 -15.21
CA GLU A 68 -11.52 1.86 -15.83
C GLU A 68 -11.48 1.94 -17.37
N GLU A 69 -11.42 3.15 -17.95
CA GLU A 69 -11.20 3.30 -19.40
C GLU A 69 -9.84 2.72 -19.84
N GLU A 70 -8.78 2.96 -19.07
CA GLU A 70 -7.44 2.43 -19.35
C GLU A 70 -7.38 0.90 -19.21
N VAL A 71 -8.18 0.31 -18.32
CA VAL A 71 -8.39 -1.15 -18.23
C VAL A 71 -9.13 -1.66 -19.48
N ALA A 72 -10.23 -1.02 -19.86
CA ALA A 72 -11.00 -1.41 -21.03
C ALA A 72 -10.18 -1.35 -22.34
N LEU A 73 -9.23 -0.42 -22.43
CA LEU A 73 -8.27 -0.31 -23.52
C LEU A 73 -7.12 -1.34 -23.45
N GLY A 74 -7.01 -2.13 -22.37
CA GLY A 74 -5.94 -3.09 -22.17
C GLY A 74 -4.59 -2.45 -21.85
N HIS A 75 -4.57 -1.20 -21.44
CA HIS A 75 -3.33 -0.48 -21.09
C HIS A 75 -2.81 -0.84 -19.69
N ILE A 76 -3.73 -1.09 -18.77
CA ILE A 76 -3.49 -1.65 -17.45
C ILE A 76 -4.45 -2.81 -17.23
N ALA A 77 -4.09 -3.80 -16.40
CA ALA A 77 -5.00 -4.90 -16.07
C ALA A 77 -5.82 -4.61 -14.81
N ALA A 78 -5.25 -3.84 -13.89
CA ALA A 78 -5.88 -3.41 -12.65
C ALA A 78 -5.23 -2.12 -12.14
N TYR A 79 -5.85 -1.51 -11.15
CA TYR A 79 -5.26 -0.36 -10.47
C TYR A 79 -5.33 -0.50 -8.96
N GLY A 80 -4.65 0.41 -8.26
CA GLY A 80 -4.62 0.47 -6.81
C GLY A 80 -4.26 1.85 -6.30
N VAL A 81 -4.24 1.98 -4.99
CA VAL A 81 -3.86 3.20 -4.27
C VAL A 81 -2.59 2.94 -3.47
N CYS A 82 -1.64 3.85 -3.56
CA CYS A 82 -0.43 3.85 -2.74
C CYS A 82 -0.47 5.06 -1.81
N THR A 83 -0.41 4.85 -0.50
CA THR A 83 -0.42 5.90 0.52
C THR A 83 0.77 5.74 1.46
N TRP A 84 1.20 6.83 2.07
CA TRP A 84 2.18 6.75 3.15
C TRP A 84 1.49 6.66 4.51
N ASN A 85 0.61 7.59 4.84
CA ASN A 85 -0.08 7.65 6.13
C ASN A 85 -1.60 7.56 6.04
N GLY A 86 -2.20 7.82 4.88
CA GLY A 86 -3.63 8.04 4.76
C GLY A 86 -4.51 6.97 5.42
N PHE A 87 -4.19 5.69 5.21
CA PHE A 87 -4.93 4.59 5.85
C PHE A 87 -4.53 4.29 7.29
N LEU A 88 -3.38 4.81 7.76
CA LEU A 88 -2.79 4.44 9.05
C LEU A 88 -3.16 5.40 10.18
N VAL A 89 -3.45 6.65 9.86
CA VAL A 89 -3.86 7.64 10.86
C VAL A 89 -5.30 7.39 11.34
N PRO A 90 -5.64 7.74 12.60
CA PRO A 90 -6.99 7.59 13.13
C PRO A 90 -8.03 8.29 12.25
N TYR A 91 -9.25 7.72 12.18
CA TYR A 91 -10.36 8.26 11.38
C TYR A 91 -10.82 9.68 11.80
N THR A 92 -10.34 10.19 12.92
CA THR A 92 -10.57 11.56 13.39
C THR A 92 -9.59 12.57 12.81
N GLU A 93 -8.51 12.11 12.18
CA GLU A 93 -7.48 12.98 11.62
C GLU A 93 -7.87 13.51 10.23
N ARG A 94 -7.41 14.74 9.93
CA ARG A 94 -7.76 15.42 8.65
C ARG A 94 -7.18 14.73 7.42
N ASP A 95 -6.10 13.97 7.58
CA ASP A 95 -5.40 13.28 6.51
C ASP A 95 -5.84 11.81 6.40
N HIS A 96 -6.86 11.43 7.18
CA HIS A 96 -7.37 10.08 7.14
C HIS A 96 -8.00 9.78 5.78
N LEU A 97 -7.53 8.70 5.17
CA LEU A 97 -8.12 8.10 3.99
C LEU A 97 -8.96 6.90 4.40
N SER A 98 -10.25 6.95 4.14
CA SER A 98 -11.15 5.84 4.41
C SER A 98 -11.03 4.78 3.32
N VAL A 99 -10.77 3.54 3.69
CA VAL A 99 -10.81 2.40 2.75
C VAL A 99 -12.20 2.32 2.12
N PHE A 100 -13.25 2.51 2.91
CA PHE A 100 -14.63 2.47 2.44
C PHE A 100 -14.87 3.51 1.33
N ASP A 101 -14.47 4.78 1.55
CA ASP A 101 -14.67 5.85 0.58
C ASP A 101 -13.91 5.60 -0.73
N VAL A 102 -12.72 5.03 -0.65
CA VAL A 102 -11.93 4.64 -1.83
C VAL A 102 -12.63 3.54 -2.64
N PHE A 103 -13.19 2.53 -1.97
CA PHE A 103 -13.93 1.45 -2.64
C PHE A 103 -15.27 1.93 -3.20
N GLU A 104 -15.99 2.78 -2.47
CA GLU A 104 -17.23 3.40 -2.96
C GLU A 104 -16.99 4.24 -4.21
N ALA A 105 -15.90 5.02 -4.24
CA ALA A 105 -15.53 5.78 -5.43
C ALA A 105 -15.20 4.86 -6.63
N ALA A 106 -14.55 3.71 -6.38
CA ALA A 106 -14.27 2.73 -7.43
C ALA A 106 -15.55 2.05 -7.94
N LEU A 107 -16.47 1.68 -7.05
CA LEU A 107 -17.77 1.11 -7.41
C LEU A 107 -18.61 2.07 -8.24
N GLU A 108 -18.63 3.35 -7.86
CA GLU A 108 -19.33 4.39 -8.61
C GLU A 108 -18.71 4.57 -10.01
N ALA A 109 -17.39 4.65 -10.10
CA ALA A 109 -16.66 4.80 -11.36
C ALA A 109 -16.84 3.61 -12.31
N GLY A 110 -16.82 2.39 -11.78
CA GLY A 110 -16.95 1.14 -12.53
C GLY A 110 -18.39 0.64 -12.70
N SER A 111 -19.40 1.44 -12.31
CA SER A 111 -20.81 1.04 -12.39
C SER A 111 -21.12 -0.30 -11.69
N GLY A 112 -20.48 -0.55 -10.55
CA GLY A 112 -20.67 -1.73 -9.70
C GLY A 112 -19.68 -2.87 -9.93
N ASP A 113 -18.89 -2.84 -10.99
CA ASP A 113 -17.77 -3.76 -11.21
C ASP A 113 -16.51 -2.95 -11.51
N HIS A 114 -15.55 -2.97 -10.59
CA HIS A 114 -14.34 -2.17 -10.67
C HIS A 114 -13.07 -3.02 -10.70
N HIS A 115 -11.95 -2.42 -11.14
CA HIS A 115 -10.65 -3.05 -11.21
C HIS A 115 -9.66 -2.51 -10.15
N LEU A 116 -10.15 -1.90 -9.08
CA LEU A 116 -9.35 -1.59 -7.89
C LEU A 116 -8.99 -2.92 -7.20
N ARG A 117 -7.71 -3.31 -7.24
CA ARG A 117 -7.23 -4.62 -6.76
C ARG A 117 -6.06 -4.54 -5.78
N ALA A 118 -5.46 -3.37 -5.60
CA ALA A 118 -4.26 -3.25 -4.78
C ALA A 118 -4.28 -2.01 -3.87
N VAL A 119 -3.75 -2.19 -2.67
CA VAL A 119 -3.40 -1.10 -1.75
C VAL A 119 -1.94 -1.27 -1.37
N GLN A 120 -1.14 -0.23 -1.55
CA GLN A 120 0.23 -0.19 -1.06
C GLN A 120 0.31 0.81 0.09
N MET A 121 0.95 0.38 1.19
CA MET A 121 1.16 1.21 2.38
C MET A 121 2.41 0.75 3.14
N PRO A 122 3.02 1.60 3.98
CA PRO A 122 4.12 1.18 4.84
C PRO A 122 3.65 0.10 5.82
N TYR A 123 4.43 -0.98 5.89
CA TYR A 123 4.22 -2.02 6.88
C TYR A 123 5.50 -2.83 7.12
N GLY A 124 5.82 -3.07 8.38
CA GLY A 124 6.98 -3.86 8.79
C GLY A 124 7.23 -3.75 10.28
N LEU A 125 8.38 -4.26 10.75
CA LEU A 125 8.76 -4.25 12.17
C LEU A 125 8.83 -2.84 12.78
N ALA A 126 9.16 -1.82 11.97
CA ALA A 126 9.27 -0.43 12.41
C ALA A 126 8.00 0.40 12.14
N VAL A 127 7.06 -0.12 11.38
CA VAL A 127 5.81 0.54 10.98
C VAL A 127 4.70 -0.51 11.08
N GLY A 128 4.16 -0.69 12.27
CA GLY A 128 3.19 -1.74 12.58
C GLY A 128 1.73 -1.27 12.56
N GLU A 129 1.51 0.02 12.37
CA GLU A 129 0.20 0.69 12.53
C GLU A 129 -0.90 -0.01 11.74
N GLY A 130 -0.62 -0.46 10.53
CA GLY A 130 -1.59 -1.15 9.67
C GLY A 130 -2.21 -2.42 10.26
N ALA A 131 -1.52 -3.07 11.23
CA ALA A 131 -1.98 -4.28 11.90
C ALA A 131 -2.44 -4.06 13.36
N VAL A 132 -2.17 -2.87 13.96
CA VAL A 132 -2.45 -2.64 15.39
C VAL A 132 -3.34 -1.43 15.66
N VAL A 133 -3.34 -0.43 14.78
CA VAL A 133 -4.16 0.76 14.95
C VAL A 133 -5.53 0.54 14.33
N GLN A 134 -6.58 0.75 15.11
CA GLN A 134 -7.99 0.69 14.68
C GLN A 134 -8.33 1.97 13.90
N SER A 135 -7.68 2.17 12.75
CA SER A 135 -7.73 3.42 11.99
C SER A 135 -8.97 3.52 11.09
N GLN A 136 -9.63 2.41 10.79
CA GLN A 136 -10.72 2.37 9.81
C GLN A 136 -12.07 2.14 10.47
N LEU A 137 -13.12 2.76 9.94
CA LEU A 137 -14.51 2.50 10.34
C LEU A 137 -15.15 1.50 9.38
N SER A 138 -15.83 0.49 9.91
CA SER A 138 -16.58 -0.50 9.15
C SER A 138 -17.84 -0.92 9.92
N GLY A 139 -19.01 -0.65 9.37
CA GLY A 139 -20.28 -1.07 9.96
C GLY A 139 -20.54 -0.57 11.39
N GLY A 140 -19.97 0.60 11.76
CA GLY A 140 -20.10 1.17 13.11
C GLY A 140 -19.06 0.66 14.12
N ALA A 141 -18.18 -0.24 13.73
CA ALA A 141 -17.01 -0.69 14.49
C ALA A 141 -15.72 -0.17 13.89
N THR A 142 -14.65 -0.18 14.67
CA THR A 142 -13.31 0.12 14.15
C THR A 142 -12.57 -1.17 13.80
N ALA A 143 -11.70 -1.08 12.79
CA ALA A 143 -10.86 -2.19 12.33
C ALA A 143 -9.45 -1.70 12.00
N THR A 144 -8.47 -2.62 11.97
CA THR A 144 -7.19 -2.33 11.36
C THR A 144 -7.33 -2.32 9.84
N VAL A 145 -6.50 -1.54 9.15
CA VAL A 145 -6.58 -1.50 7.68
C VAL A 145 -6.24 -2.85 7.04
N ILE A 146 -5.29 -3.61 7.60
CA ILE A 146 -4.93 -4.94 7.08
C ILE A 146 -6.08 -5.94 7.23
N ASP A 147 -6.75 -5.97 8.39
CA ASP A 147 -7.90 -6.85 8.59
C ASP A 147 -9.05 -6.53 7.64
N LEU A 148 -9.34 -5.24 7.47
CA LEU A 148 -10.39 -4.79 6.55
C LEU A 148 -10.09 -5.17 5.11
N LEU A 149 -8.87 -4.90 4.63
CA LEU A 149 -8.46 -5.22 3.25
C LEU A 149 -8.38 -6.73 2.99
N ARG A 150 -7.97 -7.54 3.97
CA ARG A 150 -7.94 -9.00 3.85
C ARG A 150 -9.31 -9.57 3.45
N ASP A 151 -10.37 -9.05 4.05
CA ASP A 151 -11.73 -9.55 3.85
C ASP A 151 -12.32 -9.11 2.49
N THR A 152 -11.69 -8.14 1.82
CA THR A 152 -12.07 -7.69 0.45
C THR A 152 -11.37 -8.46 -0.68
N GLY A 153 -10.37 -9.27 -0.38
CA GLY A 153 -9.53 -9.92 -1.38
C GLY A 153 -8.55 -8.97 -2.10
N THR A 154 -8.34 -7.76 -1.56
CA THR A 154 -7.41 -6.77 -2.10
C THR A 154 -5.96 -7.18 -1.85
N LEU A 155 -5.10 -6.99 -2.85
CA LEU A 155 -3.66 -7.17 -2.69
C LEU A 155 -3.09 -6.07 -1.78
N VAL A 156 -2.53 -6.46 -0.64
CA VAL A 156 -1.83 -5.54 0.27
C VAL A 156 -0.33 -5.64 0.00
N LEU A 157 0.22 -4.54 -0.51
CA LEU A 157 1.64 -4.40 -0.83
C LEU A 157 2.32 -3.60 0.29
N ALA A 158 3.16 -4.25 1.08
CA ALA A 158 3.85 -3.63 2.20
C ALA A 158 5.09 -2.88 1.71
N SER A 159 5.06 -1.55 1.71
CA SER A 159 6.23 -0.71 1.42
C SER A 159 7.09 -0.49 2.68
N ALA A 160 8.33 -0.04 2.47
CA ALA A 160 9.30 0.24 3.53
C ALA A 160 9.56 -0.91 4.54
N PRO A 161 9.56 -2.20 4.15
CA PRO A 161 9.70 -3.33 5.07
C PRO A 161 11.02 -3.31 5.86
N LEU A 162 12.07 -2.69 5.30
CA LEU A 162 13.38 -2.51 5.93
C LEU A 162 13.58 -1.10 6.51
N TYR A 163 12.55 -0.24 6.46
CA TYR A 163 12.61 1.15 6.92
C TYR A 163 13.81 1.91 6.36
N GLY A 164 14.01 1.83 5.03
CA GLY A 164 15.16 2.43 4.35
C GLY A 164 16.51 1.82 4.75
N GLY A 165 16.54 0.55 5.14
CA GLY A 165 17.74 -0.17 5.61
C GLY A 165 18.08 0.06 7.07
N ARG A 166 17.35 0.91 7.81
CA ARG A 166 17.63 1.26 9.21
C ARG A 166 17.43 0.11 10.20
N LEU A 167 16.70 -0.95 9.80
CA LEU A 167 16.49 -2.15 10.59
C LEU A 167 17.69 -3.10 10.60
N VAL A 168 18.58 -3.01 9.61
CA VAL A 168 19.75 -3.86 9.52
C VAL A 168 20.71 -3.57 10.68
N GLY A 169 21.07 -4.60 11.43
CA GLY A 169 21.84 -4.49 12.67
C GLY A 169 21.03 -4.08 13.91
N ARG A 170 19.70 -3.95 13.79
CA ARG A 170 18.83 -3.44 14.88
C ARG A 170 17.60 -4.29 15.15
N VAL A 171 17.42 -5.41 14.48
CA VAL A 171 16.30 -6.33 14.77
C VAL A 171 16.49 -6.92 16.17
N PRO A 172 15.52 -6.81 17.06
CA PRO A 172 15.63 -7.29 18.43
C PRO A 172 15.85 -8.82 18.49
N PRO A 173 16.61 -9.35 19.46
CA PRO A 173 16.87 -10.77 19.58
C PRO A 173 15.61 -11.65 19.67
N PHE A 174 14.56 -11.18 20.35
CA PHE A 174 13.30 -11.93 20.46
C PHE A 174 12.58 -12.05 19.10
N VAL A 175 12.70 -11.03 18.22
CA VAL A 175 12.16 -11.08 16.86
C VAL A 175 12.95 -12.07 16.02
N ARG A 176 14.29 -12.06 16.10
CA ARG A 176 15.14 -13.05 15.40
C ARG A 176 14.84 -14.47 15.84
N ALA A 177 14.61 -14.68 17.14
CA ALA A 177 14.27 -15.99 17.69
C ALA A 177 12.91 -16.52 17.16
N ALA A 178 12.03 -15.64 16.70
CA ALA A 178 10.75 -16.01 16.11
C ALA A 178 10.87 -16.48 14.64
N TYR A 179 11.99 -16.18 13.97
CA TYR A 179 12.28 -16.56 12.57
C TYR A 179 13.66 -17.22 12.45
N PRO A 180 13.86 -18.40 13.07
CA PRO A 180 15.18 -19.04 13.16
C PRO A 180 15.76 -19.49 11.82
N GLU A 181 14.93 -19.61 10.79
CA GLU A 181 15.34 -19.96 9.43
C GLU A 181 16.03 -18.82 8.68
N THR A 182 15.93 -17.59 9.17
CA THR A 182 16.51 -16.40 8.54
C THR A 182 17.99 -16.22 8.93
N LYS A 183 18.79 -15.77 7.97
CA LYS A 183 20.26 -15.63 8.14
C LYS A 183 20.71 -14.22 8.45
N SER A 184 19.82 -13.23 8.30
CA SER A 184 20.14 -11.81 8.50
C SER A 184 18.94 -11.03 9.03
N ASP A 185 19.19 -9.81 9.49
CA ASP A 185 18.13 -8.88 9.89
C ASP A 185 17.20 -8.50 8.75
N ALA A 186 17.75 -8.35 7.54
CA ALA A 186 16.96 -8.07 6.35
C ALA A 186 16.00 -9.20 6.05
N GLN A 187 16.49 -10.45 6.04
CA GLN A 187 15.64 -11.64 5.86
C GLN A 187 14.59 -11.75 6.98
N CYS A 188 14.98 -11.51 8.23
CA CYS A 188 14.06 -11.55 9.36
C CYS A 188 12.92 -10.53 9.22
N ALA A 189 13.25 -9.29 8.87
CA ALA A 189 12.25 -8.25 8.66
C ALA A 189 11.33 -8.53 7.47
N LEU A 190 11.87 -9.05 6.36
CA LEU A 190 11.07 -9.44 5.20
C LEU A 190 10.21 -10.68 5.50
N GLN A 191 10.70 -11.64 6.27
CA GLN A 191 9.94 -12.82 6.70
C GLN A 191 8.76 -12.43 7.58
N PHE A 192 8.96 -11.49 8.51
CA PHE A 192 7.88 -10.92 9.30
C PHE A 192 6.76 -10.37 8.39
N VAL A 193 7.11 -9.52 7.41
CA VAL A 193 6.14 -8.89 6.52
C VAL A 193 5.40 -9.94 5.69
N ARG A 194 6.11 -10.81 4.99
CA ARG A 194 5.51 -11.81 4.10
C ARG A 194 4.71 -12.89 4.82
N SER A 195 4.93 -13.05 6.13
CA SER A 195 4.19 -14.01 6.97
C SER A 195 2.99 -13.37 7.66
N THR A 196 2.81 -12.05 7.56
CA THR A 196 1.66 -11.37 8.16
C THR A 196 0.39 -11.68 7.37
N ARG A 197 -0.64 -12.19 8.05
CA ARG A 197 -1.95 -12.45 7.45
C ARG A 197 -2.53 -11.18 6.85
N GLY A 198 -3.02 -11.25 5.61
CA GLY A 198 -3.58 -10.13 4.88
C GLY A 198 -2.55 -9.31 4.10
N VAL A 199 -1.24 -9.53 4.29
CA VAL A 199 -0.19 -8.94 3.44
C VAL A 199 0.11 -9.87 2.28
N SER A 200 0.05 -9.36 1.06
CA SER A 200 0.26 -10.13 -0.17
C SER A 200 1.72 -10.16 -0.60
N SER A 201 2.44 -9.04 -0.44
CA SER A 201 3.84 -8.95 -0.84
C SER A 201 4.57 -7.83 -0.10
N ALA A 202 5.89 -8.01 0.08
CA ALA A 202 6.80 -6.97 0.54
C ALA A 202 7.45 -6.28 -0.66
N VAL A 203 7.34 -4.94 -0.71
CA VAL A 203 7.99 -4.11 -1.74
C VAL A 203 9.31 -3.58 -1.18
N VAL A 204 10.42 -4.07 -1.70
CA VAL A 204 11.76 -3.74 -1.21
C VAL A 204 12.65 -3.19 -2.32
N GLY A 205 13.38 -2.11 -2.01
CA GLY A 205 14.38 -1.54 -2.90
C GLY A 205 15.70 -2.34 -2.81
N LEU A 206 16.14 -2.90 -3.93
CA LEU A 206 17.36 -3.70 -4.01
C LEU A 206 18.34 -3.03 -4.99
N ARG A 207 19.44 -2.46 -4.47
CA ARG A 207 20.44 -1.75 -5.28
C ARG A 207 21.67 -2.61 -5.59
N GLU A 208 22.03 -3.49 -4.66
CA GLU A 208 23.23 -4.33 -4.76
C GLU A 208 22.84 -5.76 -5.14
N PRO A 209 23.60 -6.44 -6.02
CA PRO A 209 23.33 -7.83 -6.38
C PRO A 209 23.23 -8.77 -5.17
N ALA A 210 24.08 -8.59 -4.16
CA ALA A 210 24.04 -9.39 -2.93
C ALA A 210 22.71 -9.27 -2.19
N HIS A 211 22.06 -8.09 -2.21
CA HIS A 211 20.73 -7.91 -1.60
C HIS A 211 19.63 -8.62 -2.41
N VAL A 212 19.79 -8.70 -3.74
CA VAL A 212 18.88 -9.49 -4.59
C VAL A 212 19.00 -10.95 -4.26
N ASP A 213 20.24 -11.49 -4.19
CA ASP A 213 20.50 -12.90 -3.85
C ASP A 213 19.92 -13.25 -2.46
N GLU A 214 20.10 -12.34 -1.50
CA GLU A 214 19.57 -12.50 -0.14
C GLU A 214 18.03 -12.55 -0.11
N ALA A 215 17.36 -11.67 -0.87
CA ALA A 215 15.91 -11.64 -0.97
C ALA A 215 15.35 -12.86 -1.71
N VAL A 216 16.02 -13.31 -2.78
CA VAL A 216 15.66 -14.52 -3.53
C VAL A 216 15.82 -15.76 -2.65
N ALA A 217 16.91 -15.84 -1.88
CA ALA A 217 17.12 -16.95 -0.94
C ALA A 217 16.00 -17.03 0.11
N LEU A 218 15.52 -15.88 0.59
CA LEU A 218 14.36 -15.84 1.47
C LEU A 218 13.07 -16.29 0.77
N ALA A 219 12.85 -15.88 -0.47
CA ALA A 219 11.66 -16.25 -1.23
C ALA A 219 11.51 -17.77 -1.43
N ALA A 220 12.62 -18.51 -1.41
CA ALA A 220 12.62 -19.97 -1.47
C ALA A 220 12.18 -20.65 -0.15
N LEU A 221 12.16 -19.93 0.98
CA LEU A 221 11.67 -20.44 2.25
C LEU A 221 10.14 -20.33 2.33
N PRO A 222 9.45 -21.21 3.06
CA PRO A 222 8.02 -21.05 3.35
C PRO A 222 7.79 -19.79 4.19
N THR A 223 6.58 -19.25 4.11
CA THR A 223 6.14 -18.23 5.07
C THR A 223 6.00 -18.87 6.47
N ALA A 224 6.28 -18.10 7.50
CA ALA A 224 6.07 -18.53 8.87
C ALA A 224 4.57 -18.46 9.25
N ASP A 225 4.23 -18.97 10.43
CA ASP A 225 2.85 -18.87 10.94
C ASP A 225 2.46 -17.39 11.13
N GLY A 226 1.34 -17.00 10.53
CA GLY A 226 0.83 -15.63 10.59
C GLY A 226 0.51 -15.11 12.00
N GLU A 227 0.33 -16.00 12.99
CA GLU A 227 0.14 -15.62 14.39
C GLU A 227 1.43 -15.11 15.05
N ILE A 228 2.60 -15.39 14.47
CA ILE A 228 3.88 -14.90 14.99
C ILE A 228 3.90 -13.37 14.98
N ALA A 229 3.52 -12.72 13.89
CA ALA A 229 3.48 -11.27 13.78
C ALA A 229 2.59 -10.64 14.86
N ALA A 230 1.37 -11.15 15.04
CA ALA A 230 0.44 -10.67 16.06
C ALA A 230 0.99 -10.86 17.50
N ARG A 231 1.70 -11.97 17.75
CA ARG A 231 2.37 -12.22 19.02
C ARG A 231 3.48 -11.22 19.29
N LEU A 232 4.34 -10.95 18.30
CA LEU A 232 5.44 -9.99 18.43
C LEU A 232 4.95 -8.58 18.78
N PHE A 233 3.87 -8.11 18.16
CA PHE A 233 3.28 -6.81 18.52
C PHE A 233 2.74 -6.80 19.96
N ARG A 234 2.10 -7.87 20.43
CA ARG A 234 1.64 -7.97 21.83
C ARG A 234 2.81 -7.94 22.81
N GLU A 235 3.93 -8.60 22.50
CA GLU A 235 5.14 -8.62 23.32
C GLU A 235 5.79 -7.24 23.34
N ALA A 236 5.94 -6.57 22.19
CA ALA A 236 6.48 -5.22 22.12
C ALA A 236 5.65 -4.21 22.92
N ALA A 237 4.33 -4.27 22.83
CA ALA A 237 3.42 -3.41 23.59
C ALA A 237 3.50 -3.63 25.12
N ARG A 238 3.84 -4.84 25.58
CA ARG A 238 4.08 -5.14 27.00
C ARG A 238 5.42 -4.61 27.49
N ALA A 239 6.46 -4.66 26.65
CA ALA A 239 7.81 -4.20 26.99
C ALA A 239 7.91 -2.65 27.05
N SER A 240 6.95 -1.93 26.45
CA SER A 240 6.89 -0.47 26.43
C SER A 240 6.11 0.15 27.59
N ARG A 241 5.56 -0.68 28.47
CA ARG A 241 4.86 -0.28 29.71
C ARG A 241 5.74 -0.43 30.93
#